data_2e498117f49892d402f88d41ab5ab00c
#
_entry.id   2e498117f49892d402f88d41ab5ab00c
#
_cell.length_a   1.000
_cell.length_b   1.000
_cell.length_c   1.000
_cell.angle_alpha   90.00
_cell.angle_beta   90.00
_cell.angle_gamma   90.00
#
_symmetry.space_group_name_H-M   'P 1'
#
loop_
_entity.id
_entity.type
_entity.pdbx_description
1 polymer ?
#
loop_
_entity_poly.entity_id
_entity_poly.type
_entity_poly.pdbx_seq_one_letter_code
_entity_poly.pdbx_strand_id
1 'polypeptide(L)'
;ALSVDVFNYVSEKFSNIQVLGAIEQPGFYDLNKYRNLKDLINDLKFVDVYPWLAVLEQFDEKNLINSSVLFSLNDPSTYDSIKLLPNSRIYFADLETRSFDVNAMSRSLIRDYSLVINHKQKSLTLPVFGRFSVSSFIDYLGLDMSDVSEIATYVSPLESIVINDDYREMDFVAQKYNTVSFKSPENDLI
;
A
#
# COMPACT_ATOMS: atom_id res chain seq x y z
N ALA A 1 9.72 -19.33 40.42
CA ALA A 1 8.58 -18.50 40.11
C ALA A 1 9.05 -17.29 39.30
N LEU A 2 8.48 -17.05 38.11
CA LEU A 2 8.71 -15.82 37.36
C LEU A 2 8.22 -14.63 38.20
N SER A 3 9.01 -13.57 38.26
CA SER A 3 8.61 -12.36 38.97
C SER A 3 7.40 -11.74 38.28
N VAL A 4 6.57 -10.99 39.03
CA VAL A 4 5.43 -10.27 38.51
C VAL A 4 5.85 -9.28 37.36
N ASP A 5 7.06 -8.74 37.46
CA ASP A 5 7.60 -7.82 36.46
C ASP A 5 7.86 -8.49 35.11
N VAL A 6 8.37 -9.72 35.11
CA VAL A 6 8.56 -10.50 33.86
C VAL A 6 7.23 -10.86 33.22
N PHE A 7 6.23 -11.21 34.03
CA PHE A 7 4.90 -11.51 33.55
C PHE A 7 4.22 -10.29 32.93
N ASN A 8 4.32 -9.13 33.56
CA ASN A 8 3.80 -7.87 33.04
C ASN A 8 4.49 -7.47 31.74
N TYR A 9 5.82 -7.62 31.65
CA TYR A 9 6.58 -7.33 30.44
C TYR A 9 6.13 -8.21 29.26
N VAL A 10 5.96 -9.50 29.47
CA VAL A 10 5.48 -10.43 28.45
C VAL A 10 4.05 -10.08 28.03
N SER A 11 3.16 -9.77 29.00
CA SER A 11 1.78 -9.37 28.72
C SER A 11 1.70 -8.07 27.92
N GLU A 12 2.49 -7.06 28.26
CA GLU A 12 2.56 -5.79 27.51
C GLU A 12 3.03 -6.01 26.07
N LYS A 13 4.05 -6.84 25.86
CA LYS A 13 4.57 -7.16 24.53
C LYS A 13 3.51 -7.85 23.65
N PHE A 14 2.67 -8.73 24.22
CA PHE A 14 1.61 -9.41 23.48
C PHE A 14 0.39 -8.53 23.17
N SER A 15 0.25 -7.37 23.81
CA SER A 15 -0.84 -6.42 23.58
C SER A 15 -0.47 -5.26 22.66
N ASN A 16 0.71 -5.28 22.04
CA ASN A 16 1.22 -4.20 21.20
C ASN A 16 1.08 -4.50 19.71
N ILE A 17 1.00 -3.40 18.96
CA ILE A 17 1.06 -3.35 17.50
C ILE A 17 2.37 -2.67 17.13
N GLN A 18 3.13 -3.24 16.21
CA GLN A 18 4.34 -2.62 15.68
C GLN A 18 4.00 -1.81 14.41
N VAL A 19 4.32 -0.52 14.39
CA VAL A 19 4.15 0.36 13.25
C VAL A 19 5.51 0.85 12.77
N LEU A 20 5.81 0.67 11.50
CA LEU A 20 7.11 0.91 10.89
C LEU A 20 6.98 1.73 9.62
N GLY A 21 8.10 2.32 9.20
CA GLY A 21 8.24 3.03 7.94
C GLY A 21 8.02 4.52 8.05
N ALA A 22 7.30 5.11 7.10
CA ALA A 22 7.17 6.55 6.87
C ALA A 22 6.20 7.24 7.84
N ILE A 23 6.46 7.14 9.12
CA ILE A 23 5.73 7.81 10.21
C ILE A 23 6.69 8.56 11.14
N GLU A 24 6.18 9.57 11.84
CA GLU A 24 6.98 10.41 12.74
C GLU A 24 7.55 9.62 13.92
N GLN A 25 6.79 8.67 14.46
CA GLN A 25 7.17 7.85 15.61
C GLN A 25 7.00 6.36 15.32
N PRO A 26 7.95 5.71 14.63
CA PRO A 26 7.94 4.25 14.48
C PRO A 26 8.11 3.55 15.83
N GLY A 27 7.45 2.42 15.99
CA GLY A 27 7.56 1.62 17.20
C GLY A 27 6.28 0.89 17.57
N PHE A 28 6.08 0.69 18.87
CA PHE A 28 4.95 -0.05 19.41
C PHE A 28 3.81 0.87 19.85
N TYR A 29 2.61 0.45 19.50
CA TYR A 29 1.35 1.11 19.85
C TYR A 29 0.46 0.16 20.64
N ASP A 30 -0.32 0.69 21.58
CA ASP A 30 -1.15 -0.12 22.49
C ASP A 30 -2.42 -0.62 21.77
N LEU A 31 -2.56 -1.94 21.66
CA LEU A 31 -3.75 -2.58 21.09
C LEU A 31 -5.03 -2.24 21.86
N ASN A 32 -4.95 -1.97 23.18
CA ASN A 32 -6.12 -1.60 23.97
C ASN A 32 -6.66 -0.23 23.58
N LYS A 33 -5.78 0.68 23.12
CA LYS A 33 -6.15 1.99 22.59
C LYS A 33 -6.63 1.91 21.14
N TYR A 34 -5.98 1.07 20.32
CA TYR A 34 -6.22 0.97 18.88
C TYR A 34 -6.68 -0.44 18.50
N ARG A 35 -7.97 -0.69 18.63
CA ARG A 35 -8.56 -2.00 18.26
C ARG A 35 -8.84 -2.13 16.76
N ASN A 36 -8.99 -1.00 16.08
CA ASN A 36 -9.26 -0.93 14.64
C ASN A 36 -8.12 -0.20 13.93
N LEU A 37 -7.80 -0.64 12.73
CA LEU A 37 -6.77 0.00 11.91
C LEU A 37 -7.08 1.46 11.61
N LYS A 38 -8.34 1.79 11.37
CA LYS A 38 -8.81 3.17 11.15
C LYS A 38 -8.46 4.10 12.30
N ASP A 39 -8.71 3.69 13.54
CA ASP A 39 -8.44 4.52 14.72
C ASP A 39 -6.94 4.80 14.86
N LEU A 40 -6.11 3.80 14.62
CA LEU A 40 -4.67 3.95 14.61
C LEU A 40 -4.20 4.91 13.50
N ILE A 41 -4.68 4.74 12.27
CA ILE A 41 -4.31 5.58 11.13
C ILE A 41 -4.68 7.04 11.39
N ASN A 42 -5.82 7.32 12.00
CA ASN A 42 -6.26 8.67 12.29
C ASN A 42 -5.35 9.40 13.30
N ASP A 43 -4.68 8.66 14.18
CA ASP A 43 -3.77 9.23 15.18
C ASP A 43 -2.31 9.27 14.70
N LEU A 44 -1.95 8.53 13.65
CA LEU A 44 -0.59 8.53 13.11
C LEU A 44 -0.28 9.83 12.37
N LYS A 45 0.97 10.29 12.54
CA LYS A 45 1.55 11.37 11.75
C LYS A 45 2.51 10.77 10.74
N PHE A 46 2.21 10.96 9.48
CA PHE A 46 3.00 10.46 8.36
C PHE A 46 4.08 11.45 7.95
N VAL A 47 5.22 10.93 7.47
CA VAL A 47 6.33 11.71 6.94
C VAL A 47 6.70 11.15 5.58
N ASP A 48 6.45 11.92 4.53
CA ASP A 48 6.74 11.55 3.13
C ASP A 48 6.29 10.11 2.79
N VAL A 49 5.07 9.77 3.20
CA VAL A 49 4.50 8.43 3.02
C VAL A 49 4.04 8.21 1.59
N TYR A 50 4.26 7.00 1.08
CA TYR A 50 3.64 6.49 -0.13
C TYR A 50 2.21 6.02 0.20
N PRO A 51 1.15 6.71 -0.26
CA PRO A 51 -0.19 6.48 0.29
C PRO A 51 -0.99 5.39 -0.41
N TRP A 52 -0.59 4.94 -1.61
CA TRP A 52 -1.39 4.03 -2.43
C TRP A 52 -1.30 2.55 -2.06
N LEU A 53 -0.36 2.19 -1.22
CA LEU A 53 -0.28 0.85 -0.68
C LEU A 53 0.47 0.84 0.65
N ALA A 54 -0.13 0.19 1.63
CA ALA A 54 0.47 -0.15 2.91
C ALA A 54 0.16 -1.61 3.24
N VAL A 55 0.86 -2.17 4.20
CA VAL A 55 0.80 -3.60 4.52
C VAL A 55 0.50 -3.80 5.99
N LEU A 56 -0.45 -4.69 6.28
CA LEU A 56 -0.72 -5.22 7.60
C LEU A 56 -0.40 -6.71 7.60
N GLU A 57 0.55 -7.12 8.45
CA GLU A 57 0.90 -8.50 8.70
C GLU A 57 0.36 -8.92 10.06
N GLN A 58 -0.42 -9.99 10.10
CA GLN A 58 -1.05 -10.50 11.32
C GLN A 58 -0.81 -12.00 11.46
N PHE A 59 -0.74 -12.45 12.70
CA PHE A 59 -0.72 -13.86 13.04
C PHE A 59 -1.89 -14.16 13.97
N ASP A 60 -2.79 -15.02 13.54
CA ASP A 60 -3.88 -15.54 14.37
C ASP A 60 -3.38 -16.78 15.13
N GLU A 61 -3.11 -16.62 16.42
CA GLU A 61 -2.61 -17.70 17.26
C GLU A 61 -3.61 -18.84 17.45
N LYS A 62 -4.91 -18.54 17.40
CA LYS A 62 -5.95 -19.55 17.56
C LYS A 62 -6.02 -20.51 16.39
N ASN A 63 -5.87 -19.98 15.19
CA ASN A 63 -5.97 -20.74 13.95
C ASN A 63 -4.60 -21.05 13.33
N LEU A 64 -3.52 -20.56 13.91
CA LEU A 64 -2.14 -20.69 13.42
C LEU A 64 -1.99 -20.17 11.97
N ILE A 65 -2.67 -19.09 11.65
CA ILE A 65 -2.70 -18.53 10.31
C ILE A 65 -1.94 -17.19 10.28
N ASN A 66 -0.96 -17.11 9.40
CA ASN A 66 -0.39 -15.83 8.97
C ASN A 66 -1.28 -15.20 7.91
N SER A 67 -1.53 -13.92 8.04
CA SER A 67 -2.23 -13.14 7.02
C SER A 67 -1.46 -11.89 6.65
N SER A 68 -1.58 -11.51 5.38
CA SER A 68 -1.10 -10.25 4.86
C SER A 68 -2.28 -9.53 4.22
N VAL A 69 -2.50 -8.30 4.61
CA VAL A 69 -3.58 -7.45 4.10
C VAL A 69 -2.95 -6.20 3.51
N LEU A 70 -3.31 -5.88 2.28
CA LEU A 70 -2.97 -4.63 1.65
C LEU A 70 -4.08 -3.62 1.89
N PHE A 71 -3.70 -2.37 2.07
CA PHE A 71 -4.65 -1.26 2.17
C PHE A 71 -4.03 0.02 1.60
N SER A 72 -4.87 1.03 1.38
CA SER A 72 -4.45 2.32 0.83
C SER A 72 -4.92 3.44 1.71
N LEU A 73 -4.03 4.37 2.06
CA LEU A 73 -4.38 5.58 2.81
C LEU A 73 -5.33 6.49 2.02
N ASN A 74 -5.27 6.44 0.69
CA ASN A 74 -6.16 7.21 -0.19
C ASN A 74 -7.53 6.57 -0.39
N ASP A 75 -7.71 5.34 0.05
CA ASP A 75 -9.00 4.65 0.00
C ASP A 75 -9.37 4.07 1.37
N PRO A 76 -10.03 4.85 2.22
CA PRO A 76 -10.43 4.41 3.57
C PRO A 76 -11.27 3.14 3.58
N SER A 77 -12.01 2.84 2.50
CA SER A 77 -12.80 1.60 2.41
C SER A 77 -11.94 0.34 2.47
N THR A 78 -10.64 0.46 2.17
CA THR A 78 -9.70 -0.66 2.24
C THR A 78 -9.26 -1.03 3.65
N TYR A 79 -9.49 -0.17 4.65
CA TYR A 79 -9.04 -0.40 6.03
C TYR A 79 -10.05 -0.05 7.13
N ASP A 80 -11.18 0.57 6.83
CA ASP A 80 -12.14 1.07 7.81
C ASP A 80 -12.82 -0.03 8.65
N SER A 81 -12.88 -1.25 8.13
CA SER A 81 -13.47 -2.42 8.82
C SER A 81 -12.45 -3.39 9.42
N ILE A 82 -11.14 -3.11 9.30
CA ILE A 82 -10.10 -4.02 9.74
C ILE A 82 -9.87 -3.90 11.24
N LYS A 83 -10.03 -5.02 11.95
CA LYS A 83 -9.66 -5.17 13.36
C LYS A 83 -8.22 -5.61 13.50
N LEU A 84 -7.51 -5.02 14.46
CA LEU A 84 -6.14 -5.36 14.77
C LEU A 84 -6.06 -6.52 15.75
N LEU A 85 -5.12 -7.43 15.53
CA LEU A 85 -4.78 -8.54 16.41
C LEU A 85 -3.50 -8.22 17.20
N PRO A 86 -3.27 -8.89 18.34
CA PRO A 86 -2.00 -8.79 19.04
C PRO A 86 -0.82 -9.16 18.13
N ASN A 87 0.30 -8.48 18.30
CA ASN A 87 1.51 -8.65 17.49
C ASN A 87 1.35 -8.35 15.99
N SER A 88 0.34 -7.58 15.61
CA SER A 88 0.22 -7.06 14.25
C SER A 88 1.41 -6.16 13.92
N ARG A 89 1.85 -6.23 12.69
CA ARG A 89 2.89 -5.37 12.14
C ARG A 89 2.34 -4.60 10.95
N ILE A 90 2.48 -3.28 10.99
CA ILE A 90 2.01 -2.40 9.94
C ILE A 90 3.21 -1.68 9.33
N TYR A 91 3.28 -1.65 8.01
CA TYR A 91 4.37 -1.02 7.28
C TYR A 91 3.85 0.01 6.28
N PHE A 92 4.37 1.24 6.41
CA PHE A 92 4.13 2.35 5.48
C PHE A 92 5.42 2.66 4.72
N ALA A 93 5.39 2.55 3.40
CA ALA A 93 6.55 2.83 2.58
C ALA A 93 6.82 4.33 2.47
N ASP A 94 8.08 4.67 2.33
CA ASP A 94 8.54 6.00 1.98
C ASP A 94 8.22 6.33 0.52
N LEU A 95 7.84 7.58 0.26
CA LEU A 95 7.43 8.04 -1.06
C LEU A 95 8.56 7.94 -2.10
N GLU A 96 9.78 8.25 -1.70
CA GLU A 96 10.92 8.29 -2.61
C GLU A 96 11.38 6.89 -3.00
N THR A 97 11.62 6.03 -2.01
CA THR A 97 12.12 4.68 -2.25
C THR A 97 11.03 3.68 -2.63
N ARG A 98 9.82 3.87 -2.09
CA ARG A 98 8.67 2.95 -2.28
C ARG A 98 9.02 1.49 -2.02
N SER A 99 9.92 1.25 -1.09
CA SER A 99 10.36 -0.08 -0.71
C SER A 99 9.59 -0.57 0.52
N PHE A 100 9.39 -1.88 0.59
CA PHE A 100 8.64 -2.54 1.66
C PHE A 100 9.50 -3.59 2.33
N ASP A 101 9.84 -3.36 3.59
CA ASP A 101 10.51 -4.35 4.45
C ASP A 101 9.46 -5.26 5.10
N VAL A 102 8.96 -6.20 4.32
CA VAL A 102 7.86 -7.10 4.66
C VAL A 102 8.21 -8.56 4.35
N ASN A 103 7.38 -9.48 4.85
CA ASN A 103 7.57 -10.91 4.62
C ASN A 103 7.32 -11.33 3.16
N ALA A 104 7.64 -12.59 2.82
CA ALA A 104 7.53 -13.12 1.47
C ALA A 104 6.08 -13.14 0.94
N MET A 105 5.10 -13.41 1.81
CA MET A 105 3.68 -13.41 1.45
C MET A 105 3.24 -12.00 1.04
N SER A 106 3.58 -10.99 1.85
CA SER A 106 3.27 -9.58 1.56
C SER A 106 3.95 -9.12 0.28
N ARG A 107 5.22 -9.48 0.06
CA ARG A 107 5.93 -9.15 -1.19
C ARG A 107 5.25 -9.73 -2.42
N SER A 108 4.76 -10.96 -2.34
CA SER A 108 4.02 -11.60 -3.43
C SER A 108 2.72 -10.85 -3.74
N LEU A 109 1.97 -10.46 -2.71
CA LEU A 109 0.75 -9.66 -2.88
C LEU A 109 1.04 -8.29 -3.48
N ILE A 110 2.07 -7.60 -3.01
CA ILE A 110 2.46 -6.28 -3.55
C ILE A 110 2.77 -6.40 -5.05
N ARG A 111 3.50 -7.43 -5.45
CA ARG A 111 3.79 -7.68 -6.87
C ARG A 111 2.52 -7.85 -7.70
N ASP A 112 1.53 -8.57 -7.19
CA ASP A 112 0.26 -8.80 -7.89
C ASP A 112 -0.55 -7.50 -8.10
N TYR A 113 -0.29 -6.46 -7.30
CA TYR A 113 -0.93 -5.15 -7.38
C TYR A 113 0.00 -4.05 -7.89
N SER A 114 1.07 -4.41 -8.59
CA SER A 114 2.01 -3.44 -9.13
C SER A 114 1.63 -3.01 -10.55
N LEU A 115 1.68 -1.70 -10.78
CA LEU A 115 1.55 -1.08 -12.09
C LEU A 115 2.92 -0.80 -12.67
N VAL A 116 3.08 -0.99 -13.98
CA VAL A 116 4.27 -0.57 -14.74
C VAL A 116 3.93 0.71 -15.49
N ILE A 117 4.66 1.77 -15.21
CA ILE A 117 4.53 3.06 -15.88
C ILE A 117 5.74 3.27 -16.77
N ASN A 118 5.51 3.38 -18.08
CA ASN A 118 6.54 3.74 -19.04
C ASN A 118 6.60 5.25 -19.20
N HIS A 119 7.74 5.81 -18.86
CA HIS A 119 7.98 7.25 -18.85
C HIS A 119 9.38 7.54 -19.41
N LYS A 120 9.47 8.35 -20.48
CA LYS A 120 10.74 8.76 -21.09
C LYS A 120 11.74 7.61 -21.28
N GLN A 121 11.34 6.53 -21.92
CA GLN A 121 12.15 5.31 -22.14
C GLN A 121 12.59 4.57 -20.87
N LYS A 122 11.99 4.91 -19.73
CA LYS A 122 12.19 4.19 -18.46
C LYS A 122 10.88 3.57 -18.02
N SER A 123 10.99 2.41 -17.37
CA SER A 123 9.84 1.76 -16.74
C SER A 123 9.95 1.88 -15.23
N LEU A 124 8.85 2.29 -14.60
CA LEU A 124 8.68 2.32 -13.15
C LEU A 124 7.64 1.28 -12.75
N THR A 125 7.95 0.46 -11.78
CA THR A 125 6.98 -0.46 -11.17
C THR A 125 6.52 0.12 -9.85
N LEU A 126 5.23 0.40 -9.74
CA LEU A 126 4.63 1.08 -8.59
C LEU A 126 3.48 0.26 -8.03
N PRO A 127 3.49 -0.04 -6.72
CA PRO A 127 2.39 -0.75 -6.10
C PRO A 127 1.19 0.18 -5.90
N VAL A 128 0.00 -0.29 -6.26
CA VAL A 128 -1.26 0.45 -6.07
C VAL A 128 -2.34 -0.51 -5.59
N PHE A 129 -3.07 -0.11 -4.55
CA PHE A 129 -4.17 -0.89 -4.01
C PHE A 129 -5.40 0.00 -3.78
N GLY A 130 -6.59 -0.54 -4.02
CA GLY A 130 -7.82 0.18 -3.83
C GLY A 130 -8.10 1.23 -4.91
N ARG A 131 -8.91 2.23 -4.57
CA ARG A 131 -9.33 3.29 -5.49
C ARG A 131 -8.23 4.33 -5.66
N PHE A 132 -7.99 4.76 -6.87
CA PHE A 132 -7.07 5.85 -7.19
C PHE A 132 -7.54 6.66 -8.40
N SER A 133 -7.23 7.95 -8.38
CA SER A 133 -7.33 8.82 -9.55
C SER A 133 -5.98 8.82 -10.25
N VAL A 134 -5.98 8.65 -11.56
CA VAL A 134 -4.73 8.60 -12.35
C VAL A 134 -3.99 9.93 -12.29
N SER A 135 -4.69 11.04 -12.47
CA SER A 135 -4.08 12.37 -12.40
C SER A 135 -3.44 12.63 -11.05
N SER A 136 -4.16 12.36 -9.95
CA SER A 136 -3.63 12.53 -8.59
C SER A 136 -2.43 11.65 -8.32
N PHE A 137 -2.45 10.40 -8.81
CA PHE A 137 -1.35 9.45 -8.66
C PHE A 137 -0.08 9.91 -9.38
N ILE A 138 -0.21 10.35 -10.64
CA ILE A 138 0.91 10.84 -11.45
C ILE A 138 1.46 12.16 -10.89
N ASP A 139 0.59 13.11 -10.51
CA ASP A 139 1.00 14.37 -9.89
C ASP A 139 1.76 14.16 -8.59
N TYR A 140 1.29 13.26 -7.76
CA TYR A 140 1.94 12.94 -6.49
C TYR A 140 3.35 12.34 -6.68
N LEU A 141 3.54 11.59 -7.76
CA LEU A 141 4.84 11.03 -8.14
C LEU A 141 5.78 12.07 -8.80
N GLY A 142 5.28 13.28 -9.07
CA GLY A 142 6.03 14.32 -9.74
C GLY A 142 6.31 14.04 -11.23
N LEU A 143 5.47 13.22 -11.86
CA LEU A 143 5.56 12.89 -13.28
C LEU A 143 4.67 13.83 -14.09
N ASP A 144 5.15 14.24 -15.27
CA ASP A 144 4.31 14.96 -16.24
C ASP A 144 3.49 13.93 -17.04
N MET A 145 2.17 14.10 -17.09
CA MET A 145 1.28 13.23 -17.85
C MET A 145 1.63 13.15 -19.34
N SER A 146 2.16 14.25 -19.91
CA SER A 146 2.60 14.27 -21.31
C SER A 146 3.77 13.34 -21.59
N ASP A 147 4.54 13.01 -20.56
CA ASP A 147 5.71 12.14 -20.63
C ASP A 147 5.39 10.65 -20.37
N VAL A 148 4.17 10.34 -19.94
CA VAL A 148 3.74 8.97 -19.67
C VAL A 148 3.23 8.35 -20.97
N SER A 149 3.95 7.37 -21.48
CA SER A 149 3.59 6.68 -22.74
C SER A 149 2.64 5.49 -22.52
N GLU A 150 2.79 4.81 -21.39
CA GLU A 150 2.00 3.62 -21.09
C GLU A 150 1.92 3.37 -19.58
N ILE A 151 0.77 2.89 -19.12
CA ILE A 151 0.58 2.29 -17.81
C ILE A 151 -0.04 0.90 -18.00
N ALA A 152 0.61 -0.11 -17.47
CA ALA A 152 0.17 -1.50 -17.56
C ALA A 152 0.35 -2.22 -16.23
N THR A 153 -0.35 -3.33 -16.01
CA THR A 153 -0.04 -4.18 -14.84
C THR A 153 1.08 -5.15 -15.15
N TYR A 154 1.80 -5.53 -14.12
CA TYR A 154 2.94 -6.44 -14.24
C TYR A 154 2.54 -7.86 -14.67
N VAL A 155 1.32 -8.31 -14.35
CA VAL A 155 0.94 -9.74 -14.39
C VAL A 155 0.16 -10.14 -15.63
N SER A 156 -0.54 -9.25 -16.30
CA SER A 156 -1.33 -9.61 -17.48
C SER A 156 -1.38 -8.50 -18.53
N PRO A 157 -0.61 -8.62 -19.61
CA PRO A 157 -0.67 -7.68 -20.72
C PRO A 157 -1.93 -7.87 -21.63
N LEU A 158 -2.84 -8.80 -21.30
CA LEU A 158 -3.94 -9.21 -22.19
C LEU A 158 -5.21 -8.36 -22.04
N GLU A 159 -5.37 -7.63 -20.95
CA GLU A 159 -6.49 -6.72 -20.74
C GLU A 159 -5.97 -5.29 -20.56
N SER A 160 -5.77 -4.59 -21.66
CA SER A 160 -5.39 -3.17 -21.61
C SER A 160 -6.59 -2.29 -21.83
N ILE A 161 -6.88 -1.41 -20.86
CA ILE A 161 -7.78 -0.29 -21.07
C ILE A 161 -6.93 0.85 -21.64
N VAL A 162 -7.16 1.21 -22.90
CA VAL A 162 -6.56 2.41 -23.51
C VAL A 162 -7.25 3.62 -22.92
N ILE A 163 -6.50 4.44 -22.20
CA ILE A 163 -7.03 5.65 -21.58
C ILE A 163 -6.68 6.84 -22.43
N ASN A 164 -7.72 7.52 -22.91
CA ASN A 164 -7.65 8.83 -23.57
C ASN A 164 -7.80 9.94 -22.53
N ASP A 165 -7.80 11.19 -22.99
CA ASP A 165 -7.90 12.38 -22.13
C ASP A 165 -9.12 12.37 -21.19
N ASP A 166 -10.22 11.74 -21.59
CA ASP A 166 -11.44 11.65 -20.80
C ASP A 166 -11.28 10.78 -19.54
N TYR A 167 -10.31 9.87 -19.53
CA TYR A 167 -10.06 8.96 -18.41
C TYR A 167 -9.08 9.52 -17.37
N ARG A 168 -8.45 10.66 -17.60
CA ARG A 168 -7.50 11.26 -16.65
C ARG A 168 -8.12 11.59 -15.31
N GLU A 169 -9.38 12.02 -15.32
CA GLU A 169 -10.15 12.41 -14.15
C GLU A 169 -10.96 11.26 -13.53
N MET A 170 -10.90 10.07 -14.12
CA MET A 170 -11.66 8.93 -13.62
C MET A 170 -10.95 8.25 -12.44
N ASP A 171 -11.75 7.80 -11.48
CA ASP A 171 -11.30 6.93 -10.41
C ASP A 171 -11.28 5.47 -10.89
N PHE A 172 -10.17 4.81 -10.58
CA PHE A 172 -10.01 3.38 -10.81
C PHE A 172 -9.89 2.64 -9.50
N VAL A 173 -10.35 1.38 -9.51
CA VAL A 173 -10.11 0.45 -8.41
C VAL A 173 -9.02 -0.53 -8.84
N ALA A 174 -7.85 -0.45 -8.22
CA ALA A 174 -6.77 -1.39 -8.45
C ALA A 174 -7.21 -2.78 -7.98
N GLN A 175 -7.27 -3.72 -8.90
CA GLN A 175 -7.59 -5.12 -8.64
C GLN A 175 -6.43 -6.00 -9.07
N LYS A 176 -6.32 -7.16 -8.42
CA LYS A 176 -5.39 -8.19 -8.84
C LYS A 176 -5.66 -8.54 -10.32
N TYR A 177 -4.63 -8.45 -11.15
CA TYR A 177 -4.69 -8.71 -12.60
C TYR A 177 -5.39 -7.67 -13.49
N ASN A 178 -5.73 -6.50 -12.97
CA ASN A 178 -6.18 -5.42 -13.84
C ASN A 178 -5.01 -4.78 -14.57
N THR A 179 -5.16 -4.65 -15.89
CA THR A 179 -4.21 -3.92 -16.73
C THR A 179 -4.83 -2.61 -17.16
N VAL A 180 -4.19 -1.51 -16.80
CA VAL A 180 -4.55 -0.17 -17.27
C VAL A 180 -3.41 0.31 -18.16
N SER A 181 -3.66 0.44 -19.45
CA SER A 181 -2.68 0.87 -20.44
C SER A 181 -3.05 2.25 -20.93
N PHE A 182 -2.12 3.21 -20.82
CA PHE A 182 -2.26 4.53 -21.40
C PHE A 182 -1.36 4.59 -22.64
N LYS A 183 -1.94 4.86 -23.80
CA LYS A 183 -1.16 5.20 -24.97
C LYS A 183 -1.15 6.72 -25.08
N SER A 184 0.03 7.31 -25.01
CA SER A 184 0.24 8.65 -25.54
C SER A 184 -0.16 8.64 -27.02
N PRO A 185 -0.86 9.65 -27.54
CA PRO A 185 -1.04 9.78 -28.98
C PRO A 185 0.36 9.75 -29.58
N GLU A 186 0.64 8.72 -30.37
CA GLU A 186 1.80 8.74 -31.24
C GLU A 186 1.72 10.02 -32.03
N ASN A 187 2.70 10.88 -31.91
CA ASN A 187 2.95 11.88 -32.91
C ASN A 187 3.28 11.09 -34.18
N ASP A 188 2.28 10.78 -34.97
CA ASP A 188 2.43 10.41 -36.36
C ASP A 188 3.05 11.64 -37.06
N LEU A 189 4.34 11.82 -36.88
CA LEU A 189 5.15 12.63 -37.74
C LEU A 189 5.40 11.82 -39.01
N ILE A 190 4.53 12.08 -39.98
CA ILE A 190 4.78 11.76 -41.39
C ILE A 190 6.05 12.46 -41.83
#